data_045ffab25bbf814244d812aea19e5d2e
#
_entry.id   045ffab25bbf814244d812aea19e5d2e
#
_cell.length_a   1.000
_cell.length_b   1.000
_cell.length_c   1.000
_cell.angle_alpha   90.00
_cell.angle_beta   90.00
_cell.angle_gamma   90.00
#
_symmetry.space_group_name_H-M   'P 1'
#
loop_
_entity.id
_entity.type
_entity.pdbx_description
1 polymer ?
#
loop_
_entity_poly.entity_id
_entity_poly.type
_entity_poly.pdbx_seq_one_letter_code
_entity_poly.pdbx_strand_id
1 'polypeptide(L)'
;MTGVQTCALPISATATAVDARFLRAGMPVELTADSVGQSPRELVFHLGVDRLLRMTRSATGWAGVEERLPWTTDTVVVGGTIHSNLYQAMDSSASRFFPAHAKDELAWALADIFEYKVDMSRDLQEGDQFHALVERAVGPEGITKVGKVLAANFSLSGSDVQAIRFEDAGSSAQYYDATGKSLRAQFLRAPLEFRRISSNFGSRFHPILGRLKNHKGTDYAASAGTPVRAIGDAIVIRAGWAGGYGNMLELRHRNGYITRYGHLRAFAKGLHPGTRVDMGQTVAYVGTTGMSTGPHLHFELLVGGVQRDSRVALKSIGGEPLGRDRRGAFDLRREQLVAMLAGTPGVVRLAAR
;
A
#
# COMPACT_ATOMS: atom_id res chain seq x y z
N MET A 1 61.77 13.25 -5.36
CA MET A 1 60.72 14.24 -5.74
C MET A 1 59.61 13.47 -6.41
N THR A 2 58.58 13.16 -5.64
CA THR A 2 57.40 12.47 -6.12
C THR A 2 56.45 13.50 -6.70
N GLY A 3 56.45 13.64 -8.03
CA GLY A 3 55.49 14.47 -8.73
C GLY A 3 54.11 13.87 -8.64
N VAL A 4 53.23 14.44 -7.84
CA VAL A 4 51.77 14.21 -7.92
C VAL A 4 51.35 14.81 -9.26
N GLN A 5 51.28 14.02 -10.32
CA GLN A 5 50.55 14.40 -11.51
C GLN A 5 49.06 14.45 -11.10
N THR A 6 48.58 15.64 -10.84
CA THR A 6 47.13 15.92 -10.82
C THR A 6 46.64 15.60 -12.25
N CYS A 7 46.13 14.38 -12.45
CA CYS A 7 45.24 14.12 -13.56
C CYS A 7 44.08 15.11 -13.43
N ALA A 8 44.14 16.22 -14.13
CA ALA A 8 42.96 17.03 -14.36
C ALA A 8 42.00 16.13 -15.13
N LEU A 9 41.17 15.42 -14.39
CA LEU A 9 40.07 14.69 -14.96
C LEU A 9 39.32 15.62 -15.90
N PRO A 10 38.89 15.14 -17.05
CA PRO A 10 38.15 15.94 -18.01
C PRO A 10 36.77 16.28 -17.46
N ILE A 11 36.72 17.08 -16.39
CA ILE A 11 35.52 17.51 -15.71
C ILE A 11 34.52 18.10 -16.71
N SER A 12 35.04 18.81 -17.73
CA SER A 12 34.22 19.37 -18.80
C SER A 12 33.57 18.28 -19.68
N ALA A 13 34.30 17.21 -20.03
CA ALA A 13 33.76 16.11 -20.83
C ALA A 13 32.81 15.25 -20.02
N THR A 14 33.07 15.06 -18.72
CA THR A 14 32.14 14.36 -17.80
C THR A 14 30.85 15.15 -17.61
N ALA A 15 30.95 16.46 -17.45
CA ALA A 15 29.77 17.34 -17.27
C ALA A 15 28.90 17.44 -18.54
N THR A 16 29.48 17.15 -19.73
CA THR A 16 28.72 17.10 -21.00
C THR A 16 28.04 15.76 -21.20
N ALA A 17 28.60 14.68 -20.64
CA ALA A 17 28.10 13.32 -20.81
C ALA A 17 27.08 12.91 -19.76
N VAL A 18 27.09 13.52 -18.56
CA VAL A 18 26.18 13.20 -17.47
C VAL A 18 25.93 14.45 -16.61
N ASP A 19 24.74 14.53 -16.01
CA ASP A 19 24.43 15.58 -15.02
C ASP A 19 25.39 15.46 -13.81
N ALA A 20 26.13 16.54 -13.51
CA ALA A 20 27.10 16.58 -12.42
C ALA A 20 26.52 16.22 -11.04
N ARG A 21 25.19 16.30 -10.86
CA ARG A 21 24.49 15.87 -9.63
C ARG A 21 24.60 14.39 -9.34
N PHE A 22 24.91 13.57 -10.33
CA PHE A 22 25.14 12.13 -10.15
C PHE A 22 26.57 11.79 -9.74
N LEU A 23 27.52 12.74 -9.85
CA LEU A 23 28.87 12.55 -9.37
C LEU A 23 28.97 12.85 -7.88
N ARG A 24 29.31 11.85 -7.07
CA ARG A 24 29.37 11.94 -5.61
C ARG A 24 30.76 11.58 -5.10
N ALA A 25 31.17 12.21 -4.02
CA ALA A 25 32.38 11.79 -3.31
C ALA A 25 32.24 10.33 -2.81
N GLY A 26 33.28 9.53 -2.97
CA GLY A 26 33.27 8.11 -2.60
C GLY A 26 32.67 7.16 -3.66
N MET A 27 32.28 7.67 -4.82
CA MET A 27 31.82 6.86 -5.95
C MET A 27 32.96 5.95 -6.45
N PRO A 28 32.73 4.65 -6.67
CA PRO A 28 33.70 3.78 -7.30
C PRO A 28 34.05 4.24 -8.70
N VAL A 29 35.35 4.25 -9.04
CA VAL A 29 35.85 4.56 -10.37
C VAL A 29 36.84 3.49 -10.77
N GLU A 30 36.57 2.80 -11.86
CA GLU A 30 37.48 1.85 -12.45
C GLU A 30 38.38 2.56 -13.48
N LEU A 31 39.68 2.22 -13.48
CA LEU A 31 40.68 2.80 -14.34
C LEU A 31 41.34 1.69 -15.19
N THR A 32 41.32 1.84 -16.50
CA THR A 32 42.02 0.93 -17.42
C THR A 32 43.13 1.67 -18.13
N ALA A 33 44.38 1.15 -18.02
CA ALA A 33 45.54 1.66 -18.70
C ALA A 33 46.32 0.49 -19.37
N ASP A 34 47.10 0.79 -20.41
CA ASP A 34 47.85 -0.25 -21.15
C ASP A 34 48.99 -0.83 -20.32
N SER A 35 49.58 -0.08 -19.41
CA SER A 35 50.56 -0.53 -18.44
C SER A 35 50.57 0.32 -17.17
N VAL A 36 51.15 -0.23 -16.08
CA VAL A 36 51.26 0.46 -14.80
C VAL A 36 52.05 1.78 -14.97
N GLY A 37 51.51 2.87 -14.51
CA GLY A 37 52.10 4.21 -14.56
C GLY A 37 51.77 5.00 -15.82
N GLN A 38 51.07 4.45 -16.80
CA GLN A 38 50.54 5.20 -17.93
C GLN A 38 49.22 5.89 -17.62
N SER A 39 48.92 6.95 -18.38
CA SER A 39 47.64 7.62 -18.30
C SER A 39 46.51 6.66 -18.69
N PRO A 40 45.41 6.64 -17.94
CA PRO A 40 44.28 5.77 -18.24
C PRO A 40 43.73 6.08 -19.65
N ARG A 41 43.33 5.02 -20.34
CA ARG A 41 42.59 5.11 -21.61
C ARG A 41 41.09 5.04 -21.43
N GLU A 42 40.66 4.46 -20.32
CA GLU A 42 39.24 4.31 -19.99
C GLU A 42 39.01 4.57 -18.51
N LEU A 43 37.90 5.22 -18.21
CA LEU A 43 37.38 5.46 -16.86
C LEU A 43 35.92 5.01 -16.82
N VAL A 44 35.53 4.18 -15.83
CA VAL A 44 34.15 3.77 -15.62
C VAL A 44 33.71 4.28 -14.25
N PHE A 45 32.76 5.20 -14.26
CA PHE A 45 32.14 5.72 -13.05
C PHE A 45 30.85 4.96 -12.75
N HIS A 46 30.69 4.42 -11.56
CA HIS A 46 29.47 3.76 -11.11
C HIS A 46 28.46 4.81 -10.59
N LEU A 47 27.67 5.39 -11.50
CA LEU A 47 26.68 6.43 -11.16
C LEU A 47 25.53 5.91 -10.30
N GLY A 48 25.30 4.63 -10.32
CA GLY A 48 24.26 3.92 -9.58
C GLY A 48 24.41 2.42 -9.78
N VAL A 49 23.47 1.66 -9.26
CA VAL A 49 23.45 0.20 -9.30
C VAL A 49 23.45 -0.35 -10.76
N ASP A 50 22.78 0.36 -11.65
CA ASP A 50 22.54 -0.03 -13.04
C ASP A 50 22.95 1.04 -14.05
N ARG A 51 23.72 2.04 -13.59
CA ARG A 51 24.14 3.15 -14.44
C ARG A 51 25.64 3.35 -14.35
N LEU A 52 26.30 3.23 -15.48
CA LEU A 52 27.73 3.48 -15.63
C LEU A 52 27.94 4.68 -16.55
N LEU A 53 28.94 5.50 -16.28
CA LEU A 53 29.47 6.44 -17.22
C LEU A 53 30.84 5.91 -17.68
N ARG A 54 30.93 5.46 -18.92
CA ARG A 54 32.18 5.01 -19.56
C ARG A 54 32.78 6.17 -20.31
N MET A 55 33.95 6.57 -19.86
CA MET A 55 34.77 7.62 -20.50
C MET A 55 35.92 6.97 -21.24
N THR A 56 36.01 7.18 -22.53
CA THR A 56 37.10 6.64 -23.39
C THR A 56 37.95 7.78 -23.91
N ARG A 57 39.27 7.62 -23.81
CA ARG A 57 40.25 8.59 -24.32
C ARG A 57 40.52 8.35 -25.79
N SER A 58 40.43 9.40 -26.59
CA SER A 58 40.79 9.41 -28.01
C SER A 58 41.94 10.42 -28.29
N ALA A 59 42.39 10.51 -29.51
CA ALA A 59 43.37 11.52 -29.93
C ALA A 59 42.87 12.96 -29.78
N THR A 60 41.54 13.16 -29.80
CA THR A 60 40.88 14.48 -29.70
C THR A 60 40.39 14.80 -28.29
N GLY A 61 40.57 13.90 -27.32
CA GLY A 61 40.16 14.10 -25.94
C GLY A 61 39.33 12.92 -25.38
N TRP A 62 38.58 13.19 -24.33
CA TRP A 62 37.71 12.19 -23.70
C TRP A 62 36.29 12.27 -24.24
N ALA A 63 35.71 11.10 -24.52
CA ALA A 63 34.28 10.96 -24.85
C ALA A 63 33.60 10.11 -23.79
N GLY A 64 32.42 10.52 -23.36
CA GLY A 64 31.64 9.83 -22.33
C GLY A 64 30.34 9.27 -22.90
N VAL A 65 30.03 8.03 -22.53
CA VAL A 65 28.75 7.36 -22.83
C VAL A 65 28.14 6.82 -21.55
N GLU A 66 26.88 7.17 -21.28
CA GLU A 66 26.13 6.57 -20.19
C GLU A 66 25.56 5.23 -20.63
N GLU A 67 25.93 4.18 -19.91
CA GLU A 67 25.42 2.82 -20.10
C GLU A 67 24.44 2.47 -19.00
N ARG A 68 23.33 1.84 -19.40
CA ARG A 68 22.40 1.22 -18.46
C ARG A 68 22.56 -0.29 -18.51
N LEU A 69 22.89 -0.86 -17.37
CA LEU A 69 23.01 -2.30 -17.23
C LEU A 69 21.61 -2.92 -17.16
N PRO A 70 21.39 -4.04 -17.87
CA PRO A 70 20.06 -4.64 -17.93
C PRO A 70 19.65 -5.26 -16.59
N TRP A 71 18.37 -5.11 -16.25
CA TRP A 71 17.70 -5.88 -15.22
C TRP A 71 16.95 -7.04 -15.87
N THR A 72 17.07 -8.21 -15.30
CA THR A 72 16.25 -9.36 -15.66
C THR A 72 15.15 -9.53 -14.62
N THR A 73 13.98 -10.01 -15.03
CA THR A 73 12.88 -10.28 -14.11
C THR A 73 12.60 -11.77 -14.10
N ASP A 74 12.61 -12.36 -12.92
CA ASP A 74 12.12 -13.72 -12.68
C ASP A 74 10.99 -13.70 -11.64
N THR A 75 10.43 -14.86 -11.37
CA THR A 75 9.36 -15.03 -10.38
C THR A 75 9.78 -16.07 -9.38
N VAL A 76 9.60 -15.76 -8.09
CA VAL A 76 9.95 -16.67 -7.00
C VAL A 76 8.73 -16.94 -6.13
N VAL A 77 8.65 -18.17 -5.61
CA VAL A 77 7.73 -18.52 -4.53
C VAL A 77 8.51 -18.42 -3.23
N VAL A 78 8.04 -17.55 -2.35
CA VAL A 78 8.50 -17.40 -0.98
C VAL A 78 7.41 -17.94 -0.06
N GLY A 79 7.75 -18.78 0.89
CA GLY A 79 6.77 -19.30 1.84
C GLY A 79 7.41 -19.90 3.05
N GLY A 80 6.70 -19.89 4.16
CA GLY A 80 7.18 -20.38 5.44
C GLY A 80 6.12 -20.42 6.52
N THR A 81 6.51 -20.94 7.67
CA THR A 81 5.68 -21.02 8.87
C THR A 81 5.93 -19.80 9.76
N ILE A 82 4.86 -19.24 10.29
CA ILE A 82 4.90 -18.16 11.29
C ILE A 82 5.21 -18.76 12.66
N HIS A 83 6.30 -18.33 13.28
CA HIS A 83 6.63 -18.70 14.66
C HIS A 83 6.35 -17.58 15.64
N SER A 84 6.51 -16.32 15.25
CA SER A 84 6.19 -15.16 16.06
C SER A 84 5.53 -14.04 15.27
N ASN A 85 6.08 -13.71 14.13
CA ASN A 85 5.56 -12.65 13.25
C ASN A 85 6.02 -12.85 11.79
N LEU A 86 5.43 -12.10 10.87
CA LEU A 86 5.71 -12.21 9.45
C LEU A 86 7.16 -11.83 9.09
N TYR A 87 7.78 -10.86 9.77
CA TYR A 87 9.15 -10.44 9.47
C TYR A 87 10.15 -11.56 9.75
N GLN A 88 10.01 -12.23 10.90
CA GLN A 88 10.89 -13.37 11.24
C GLN A 88 10.67 -14.55 10.28
N ALA A 89 9.43 -14.83 9.91
CA ALA A 89 9.13 -15.87 8.94
C ALA A 89 9.71 -15.53 7.56
N MET A 90 9.71 -14.26 7.17
CA MET A 90 10.33 -13.76 5.95
C MET A 90 11.84 -13.89 5.99
N ASP A 91 12.47 -13.58 7.14
CA ASP A 91 13.92 -13.73 7.31
C ASP A 91 14.38 -15.18 7.08
N SER A 92 13.66 -16.15 7.57
CA SER A 92 14.02 -17.56 7.41
C SER A 92 13.74 -18.09 6.00
N SER A 93 12.67 -17.64 5.34
CA SER A 93 12.17 -18.21 4.09
C SER A 93 12.66 -17.50 2.83
N ALA A 94 12.93 -16.20 2.90
CA ALA A 94 13.23 -15.37 1.72
C ALA A 94 14.72 -15.03 1.57
N SER A 95 15.59 -15.36 2.55
CA SER A 95 17.01 -14.97 2.56
C SER A 95 17.81 -15.47 1.35
N ARG A 96 17.41 -16.59 0.72
CA ARG A 96 18.04 -17.09 -0.51
C ARG A 96 17.67 -16.28 -1.76
N PHE A 97 16.64 -15.45 -1.70
CA PHE A 97 16.13 -14.70 -2.86
C PHE A 97 16.36 -13.21 -2.72
N PHE A 98 16.35 -12.69 -1.49
CA PHE A 98 16.32 -11.26 -1.22
C PHE A 98 17.28 -10.86 -0.09
N PRO A 99 17.97 -9.72 -0.20
CA PRO A 99 18.71 -9.11 0.90
C PRO A 99 17.75 -8.57 1.98
N ALA A 100 18.28 -8.24 3.15
CA ALA A 100 17.49 -7.87 4.33
C ALA A 100 16.44 -6.78 4.03
N HIS A 101 16.84 -5.66 3.43
CA HIS A 101 15.91 -4.55 3.12
C HIS A 101 14.78 -4.97 2.16
N ALA A 102 15.05 -5.85 1.20
CA ALA A 102 14.04 -6.32 0.26
C ALA A 102 13.06 -7.32 0.92
N LYS A 103 13.51 -8.05 1.94
CA LYS A 103 12.63 -8.91 2.75
C LYS A 103 11.64 -8.08 3.56
N ASP A 104 12.11 -6.98 4.17
CA ASP A 104 11.24 -6.05 4.89
C ASP A 104 10.23 -5.41 3.94
N GLU A 105 10.66 -4.98 2.76
CA GLU A 105 9.79 -4.43 1.72
C GLU A 105 8.69 -5.42 1.31
N LEU A 106 9.04 -6.70 1.14
CA LEU A 106 8.07 -7.75 0.82
C LEU A 106 7.09 -8.00 1.99
N ALA A 107 7.56 -8.00 3.22
CA ALA A 107 6.70 -8.14 4.39
C ALA A 107 5.71 -6.98 4.50
N TRP A 108 6.17 -5.73 4.27
CA TRP A 108 5.30 -4.56 4.19
C TRP A 108 4.28 -4.66 3.05
N ALA A 109 4.71 -5.09 1.86
CA ALA A 109 3.80 -5.26 0.73
C ALA A 109 2.70 -6.29 1.00
N LEU A 110 3.03 -7.41 1.67
CA LEU A 110 2.03 -8.39 2.09
C LEU A 110 1.09 -7.83 3.16
N ALA A 111 1.62 -7.10 4.14
CA ALA A 111 0.79 -6.47 5.16
C ALA A 111 -0.20 -5.46 4.55
N ASP A 112 0.23 -4.66 3.58
CA ASP A 112 -0.62 -3.70 2.85
C ASP A 112 -1.71 -4.41 2.02
N ILE A 113 -1.35 -5.46 1.27
CA ILE A 113 -2.30 -6.23 0.45
C ILE A 113 -3.42 -6.82 1.31
N PHE A 114 -3.09 -7.32 2.50
CA PHE A 114 -4.03 -7.99 3.38
C PHE A 114 -4.58 -7.09 4.50
N GLU A 115 -4.23 -5.80 4.56
CA GLU A 115 -4.55 -4.86 5.65
C GLU A 115 -5.99 -4.97 6.18
N TYR A 116 -6.95 -5.19 5.28
CA TYR A 116 -8.37 -5.23 5.62
C TYR A 116 -8.91 -6.64 5.91
N LYS A 117 -8.13 -7.68 5.67
CA LYS A 117 -8.51 -9.08 5.88
C LYS A 117 -7.81 -9.71 7.06
N VAL A 118 -6.54 -9.37 7.27
CA VAL A 118 -5.67 -9.96 8.29
C VAL A 118 -5.02 -8.85 9.11
N ASP A 119 -5.23 -8.85 10.40
CA ASP A 119 -4.47 -8.01 11.33
C ASP A 119 -3.15 -8.73 11.66
N MET A 120 -2.06 -8.33 10.98
CA MET A 120 -0.76 -8.98 11.11
C MET A 120 -0.21 -9.02 12.54
N SER A 121 -0.75 -8.19 13.46
CA SER A 121 -0.34 -8.14 14.86
C SER A 121 -1.19 -9.00 15.80
N ARG A 122 -2.38 -9.45 15.34
CA ARG A 122 -3.36 -10.12 16.21
C ARG A 122 -3.85 -11.45 15.67
N ASP A 123 -3.97 -11.56 14.34
CA ASP A 123 -4.58 -12.71 13.70
C ASP A 123 -3.54 -13.79 13.36
N LEU A 124 -2.25 -13.42 13.27
CA LEU A 124 -1.16 -14.38 13.04
C LEU A 124 -0.83 -15.15 14.32
N GLN A 125 -0.83 -16.47 14.22
CA GLN A 125 -0.50 -17.38 15.32
C GLN A 125 0.69 -18.28 14.95
N GLU A 126 1.32 -18.84 15.95
CA GLU A 126 2.34 -19.86 15.75
C GLU A 126 1.77 -21.07 15.01
N GLY A 127 2.46 -21.50 13.95
CA GLY A 127 2.03 -22.59 13.09
C GLY A 127 1.27 -22.16 11.84
N ASP A 128 0.79 -20.91 11.77
CA ASP A 128 0.22 -20.36 10.54
C ASP A 128 1.25 -20.35 9.41
N GLN A 129 0.77 -20.42 8.18
CA GLN A 129 1.65 -20.46 7.01
C GLN A 129 1.35 -19.32 6.05
N PHE A 130 2.37 -18.88 5.33
CA PHE A 130 2.19 -17.98 4.21
C PHE A 130 2.95 -18.47 2.98
N HIS A 131 2.41 -18.14 1.82
CA HIS A 131 3.07 -18.29 0.52
C HIS A 131 2.84 -17.03 -0.31
N ALA A 132 3.87 -16.57 -1.01
CA ALA A 132 3.80 -15.42 -1.89
C ALA A 132 4.54 -15.71 -3.21
N LEU A 133 3.89 -15.46 -4.31
CA LEU A 133 4.46 -15.48 -5.66
C LEU A 133 4.85 -14.06 -6.02
N VAL A 134 6.14 -13.81 -6.16
CA VAL A 134 6.71 -12.47 -6.26
C VAL A 134 7.58 -12.33 -7.49
N GLU A 135 7.38 -11.29 -8.27
CA GLU A 135 8.36 -10.86 -9.28
C GLU A 135 9.62 -10.37 -8.57
N ARG A 136 10.78 -10.80 -9.05
CA ARG A 136 12.07 -10.37 -8.57
C ARG A 136 12.85 -9.77 -9.72
N ALA A 137 13.31 -8.53 -9.58
CA ALA A 137 14.24 -7.94 -10.50
C ALA A 137 15.67 -8.25 -10.03
N VAL A 138 16.46 -8.85 -10.92
CA VAL A 138 17.89 -9.18 -10.72
C VAL A 138 18.71 -8.25 -11.60
N GLY A 139 19.48 -7.42 -10.98
CA GLY A 139 20.36 -6.45 -11.61
C GLY A 139 21.81 -6.94 -11.67
N PRO A 140 22.70 -6.03 -12.05
CA PRO A 140 24.14 -6.29 -12.07
C PRO A 140 24.65 -6.78 -10.72
N GLU A 141 25.69 -7.61 -10.74
CA GLU A 141 26.34 -8.14 -9.53
C GLU A 141 25.40 -8.92 -8.59
N GLY A 142 24.24 -9.39 -9.12
CA GLY A 142 23.28 -10.15 -8.34
C GLY A 142 22.44 -9.31 -7.37
N ILE A 143 22.44 -7.99 -7.49
CA ILE A 143 21.57 -7.11 -6.71
C ILE A 143 20.10 -7.42 -7.04
N THR A 144 19.28 -7.61 -6.02
CA THR A 144 17.87 -7.96 -6.20
C THR A 144 16.95 -6.91 -5.61
N LYS A 145 15.82 -6.70 -6.29
CA LYS A 145 14.71 -5.85 -5.82
C LYS A 145 13.41 -6.64 -5.82
N VAL A 146 12.55 -6.34 -4.88
CA VAL A 146 11.17 -6.83 -4.87
C VAL A 146 10.41 -6.13 -6.01
N GLY A 147 9.76 -6.93 -6.84
CA GLY A 147 8.81 -6.46 -7.83
C GLY A 147 7.37 -6.60 -7.34
N LYS A 148 6.48 -6.98 -8.24
CA LYS A 148 5.06 -7.12 -7.91
C LYS A 148 4.80 -8.43 -7.16
N VAL A 149 4.00 -8.40 -6.12
CA VAL A 149 3.37 -9.61 -5.58
C VAL A 149 2.25 -10.02 -6.54
N LEU A 150 2.38 -11.17 -7.17
CA LEU A 150 1.41 -11.66 -8.16
C LEU A 150 0.27 -12.43 -7.51
N ALA A 151 0.57 -13.22 -6.49
CA ALA A 151 -0.40 -13.91 -5.64
C ALA A 151 0.19 -14.15 -4.25
N ALA A 152 -0.68 -14.23 -3.26
CA ALA A 152 -0.27 -14.64 -1.92
C ALA A 152 -1.41 -15.41 -1.23
N ASN A 153 -1.04 -16.26 -0.28
CA ASN A 153 -1.95 -17.00 0.58
C ASN A 153 -1.45 -16.97 2.03
N PHE A 154 -2.36 -16.72 2.96
CA PHE A 154 -2.18 -16.98 4.38
C PHE A 154 -3.12 -18.09 4.81
N SER A 155 -2.57 -19.16 5.38
CA SER A 155 -3.33 -20.23 6.02
C SER A 155 -3.33 -19.97 7.53
N LEU A 156 -4.43 -19.40 8.01
CA LEU A 156 -4.59 -18.91 9.38
C LEU A 156 -5.56 -19.82 10.14
N SER A 157 -5.10 -20.58 11.14
CA SER A 157 -5.94 -21.41 12.01
C SER A 157 -7.01 -22.24 11.25
N GLY A 158 -6.64 -22.75 10.08
CA GLY A 158 -7.52 -23.57 9.23
C GLY A 158 -8.37 -22.78 8.21
N SER A 159 -8.15 -21.49 8.07
CA SER A 159 -8.80 -20.64 7.06
C SER A 159 -7.76 -20.09 6.09
N ASP A 160 -8.02 -20.22 4.78
CA ASP A 160 -7.15 -19.65 3.74
C ASP A 160 -7.65 -18.27 3.32
N VAL A 161 -6.73 -17.30 3.32
CA VAL A 161 -6.96 -15.94 2.82
C VAL A 161 -6.04 -15.70 1.64
N GLN A 162 -6.61 -15.63 0.44
CA GLN A 162 -5.86 -15.48 -0.80
C GLN A 162 -5.92 -14.05 -1.34
N ALA A 163 -4.83 -13.65 -1.99
CA ALA A 163 -4.72 -12.42 -2.76
C ALA A 163 -4.22 -12.74 -4.16
N ILE A 164 -4.97 -12.36 -5.18
CA ILE A 164 -4.65 -12.56 -6.59
C ILE A 164 -4.54 -11.19 -7.25
N ARG A 165 -3.38 -10.85 -7.78
CA ARG A 165 -3.18 -9.61 -8.54
C ARG A 165 -3.80 -9.77 -9.92
N PHE A 166 -4.75 -8.90 -10.22
CA PHE A 166 -5.40 -8.83 -11.51
C PHE A 166 -5.38 -7.41 -12.05
N GLU A 167 -5.02 -7.28 -13.32
CA GLU A 167 -4.95 -6.03 -14.07
C GLU A 167 -5.69 -6.25 -15.37
N ASP A 168 -6.66 -5.40 -15.63
CA ASP A 168 -7.43 -5.42 -16.87
C ASP A 168 -7.06 -4.23 -17.74
N ALA A 169 -7.27 -4.34 -19.06
CA ALA A 169 -6.96 -3.30 -20.01
C ALA A 169 -7.61 -1.96 -19.61
N GLY A 170 -6.79 -0.95 -19.34
CA GLY A 170 -7.23 0.40 -18.97
C GLY A 170 -7.55 0.63 -17.49
N SER A 171 -7.32 -0.37 -16.61
CA SER A 171 -7.48 -0.21 -15.16
C SER A 171 -6.16 -0.41 -14.42
N SER A 172 -6.02 0.21 -13.25
CA SER A 172 -4.91 -0.10 -12.35
C SER A 172 -5.04 -1.51 -11.77
N ALA A 173 -3.92 -2.19 -11.62
CA ALA A 173 -3.88 -3.50 -10.98
C ALA A 173 -4.43 -3.45 -9.55
N GLN A 174 -5.22 -4.44 -9.19
CA GLN A 174 -5.79 -4.61 -7.86
C GLN A 174 -5.67 -6.05 -7.40
N TYR A 175 -5.85 -6.26 -6.08
CA TYR A 175 -5.87 -7.60 -5.50
C TYR A 175 -7.30 -8.04 -5.20
N TYR A 176 -7.58 -9.31 -5.52
CA TYR A 176 -8.88 -9.95 -5.34
C TYR A 176 -8.71 -11.25 -4.57
N ASP A 177 -9.70 -11.61 -3.77
CA ASP A 177 -9.77 -12.94 -3.14
C ASP A 177 -10.10 -14.04 -4.16
N ALA A 178 -10.04 -15.30 -3.73
CA ALA A 178 -10.35 -16.46 -4.58
C ALA A 178 -11.75 -16.39 -5.23
N THR A 179 -12.68 -15.64 -4.63
CA THR A 179 -14.04 -15.46 -5.15
C THR A 179 -14.17 -14.26 -6.09
N GLY A 180 -13.07 -13.54 -6.36
CA GLY A 180 -13.05 -12.35 -7.20
C GLY A 180 -13.64 -11.11 -6.54
N LYS A 181 -13.67 -11.05 -5.21
CA LYS A 181 -13.96 -9.83 -4.46
C LYS A 181 -12.66 -9.08 -4.21
N SER A 182 -12.68 -7.76 -4.43
CA SER A 182 -11.52 -6.91 -4.17
C SER A 182 -11.08 -7.04 -2.71
N LEU A 183 -9.78 -7.14 -2.48
CA LEU A 183 -9.20 -7.07 -1.14
C LEU A 183 -9.13 -5.64 -0.62
N ARG A 184 -9.20 -4.64 -1.52
CA ARG A 184 -9.28 -3.24 -1.12
C ARG A 184 -10.55 -3.03 -0.32
N ALA A 185 -10.41 -2.47 0.87
CA ALA A 185 -11.58 -2.11 1.65
C ALA A 185 -12.46 -1.14 0.87
N GLN A 186 -13.75 -1.37 0.87
CA GLN A 186 -14.71 -0.36 0.43
C GLN A 186 -14.87 0.75 1.47
N PHE A 187 -14.46 0.48 2.70
CA PHE A 187 -14.67 1.37 3.83
C PHE A 187 -13.51 1.35 4.82
N LEU A 188 -13.13 2.50 5.32
CA LEU A 188 -12.25 2.63 6.47
C LEU A 188 -12.93 2.03 7.71
N ARG A 189 -12.14 1.46 8.61
CA ARG A 189 -12.63 0.89 9.89
C ARG A 189 -13.20 1.96 10.84
N ALA A 190 -12.72 3.21 10.71
CA ALA A 190 -13.19 4.34 11.51
C ALA A 190 -13.14 5.64 10.70
N PRO A 191 -14.06 6.59 10.96
CA PRO A 191 -14.14 7.85 10.22
C PRO A 191 -13.15 8.93 10.69
N LEU A 192 -12.34 8.66 11.71
CA LEU A 192 -11.36 9.60 12.27
C LEU A 192 -10.37 8.89 13.18
N GLU A 193 -9.30 9.58 13.54
CA GLU A 193 -8.44 9.20 14.66
C GLU A 193 -9.14 9.57 15.96
N PHE A 194 -9.28 8.63 16.88
CA PHE A 194 -10.04 8.78 18.13
C PHE A 194 -9.27 8.26 19.34
N ARG A 195 -9.54 8.85 20.52
CA ARG A 195 -8.93 8.42 21.77
C ARG A 195 -9.55 7.12 22.27
N ARG A 196 -10.89 7.02 22.22
CA ARG A 196 -11.69 5.87 22.64
C ARG A 196 -13.09 5.92 22.05
N ILE A 197 -13.77 4.80 22.02
CA ILE A 197 -15.21 4.76 21.78
C ILE A 197 -15.87 5.11 23.11
N SER A 198 -16.61 6.22 23.13
CA SER A 198 -17.30 6.69 24.33
C SER A 198 -18.66 6.05 24.50
N SER A 199 -19.29 5.59 23.40
CA SER A 199 -20.54 4.86 23.44
C SER A 199 -20.72 3.95 22.23
N ASN A 200 -21.12 2.71 22.47
CA ASN A 200 -21.40 1.72 21.44
C ASN A 200 -22.82 1.86 20.88
N PHE A 201 -23.05 1.25 19.72
CA PHE A 201 -24.37 1.02 19.15
C PHE A 201 -25.20 0.09 20.04
N GLY A 202 -26.51 0.31 20.10
CA GLY A 202 -27.47 -0.56 20.82
C GLY A 202 -28.09 0.06 22.06
N SER A 203 -28.74 -0.74 22.87
CA SER A 203 -29.48 -0.27 24.05
C SER A 203 -28.54 0.22 25.15
N ARG A 204 -28.75 1.46 25.59
CA ARG A 204 -28.01 2.06 26.71
C ARG A 204 -28.86 3.03 27.49
N PHE A 205 -28.45 3.32 28.73
CA PHE A 205 -29.04 4.42 29.51
C PHE A 205 -28.61 5.76 28.89
N HIS A 206 -29.59 6.59 28.50
CA HIS A 206 -29.33 7.84 27.83
C HIS A 206 -28.89 8.92 28.84
N PRO A 207 -27.68 9.50 28.72
CA PRO A 207 -27.13 10.37 29.77
C PRO A 207 -27.92 11.65 30.00
N ILE A 208 -28.61 12.17 28.98
CA ILE A 208 -29.41 13.41 29.07
C ILE A 208 -30.86 13.11 29.42
N LEU A 209 -31.46 12.04 28.87
CA LEU A 209 -32.87 11.72 29.03
C LEU A 209 -33.18 10.84 30.25
N GLY A 210 -32.16 10.29 30.91
CA GLY A 210 -32.30 9.47 32.11
C GLY A 210 -33.13 8.18 31.94
N ARG A 211 -33.23 7.63 30.74
CA ARG A 211 -33.98 6.41 30.41
C ARG A 211 -33.24 5.53 29.40
N LEU A 212 -33.61 4.24 29.35
CA LEU A 212 -33.14 3.33 28.34
C LEU A 212 -33.53 3.82 26.94
N LYS A 213 -32.56 3.96 26.04
CA LYS A 213 -32.77 4.35 24.67
C LYS A 213 -31.80 3.60 23.77
N ASN A 214 -32.29 3.24 22.59
CA ASN A 214 -31.45 2.63 21.58
C ASN A 214 -30.55 3.69 20.98
N HIS A 215 -29.22 3.50 21.08
CA HIS A 215 -28.20 4.32 20.44
C HIS A 215 -28.02 3.85 19.03
N LYS A 216 -28.34 4.70 18.05
CA LYS A 216 -28.39 4.37 16.62
C LYS A 216 -27.03 4.42 15.92
N GLY A 217 -25.97 4.79 16.64
CA GLY A 217 -24.63 4.94 16.11
C GLY A 217 -23.53 4.55 17.09
N THR A 218 -22.30 4.85 16.75
CA THR A 218 -21.13 4.74 17.61
C THR A 218 -20.58 6.13 17.87
N ASP A 219 -20.32 6.44 19.15
CA ASP A 219 -19.73 7.73 19.54
C ASP A 219 -18.21 7.59 19.72
N TYR A 220 -17.45 8.34 18.92
CA TYR A 220 -16.00 8.39 18.96
C TYR A 220 -15.54 9.66 19.69
N ALA A 221 -14.95 9.49 20.87
CA ALA A 221 -14.39 10.62 21.64
C ALA A 221 -13.12 11.17 20.94
N ALA A 222 -13.20 12.41 20.52
CA ALA A 222 -12.09 13.13 19.87
C ALA A 222 -12.17 14.61 20.21
N SER A 223 -11.05 15.32 20.11
CA SER A 223 -10.99 16.77 20.35
C SER A 223 -11.81 17.54 19.30
N ALA A 224 -12.42 18.66 19.72
CA ALA A 224 -13.07 19.53 18.75
C ALA A 224 -12.08 20.01 17.68
N GLY A 225 -12.49 19.94 16.42
CA GLY A 225 -11.64 20.25 15.28
C GLY A 225 -10.86 19.06 14.70
N THR A 226 -10.90 17.87 15.30
CA THR A 226 -10.34 16.66 14.72
C THR A 226 -10.96 16.40 13.34
N PRO A 227 -10.15 16.16 12.27
CA PRO A 227 -10.67 15.86 10.94
C PRO A 227 -11.53 14.60 10.93
N VAL A 228 -12.70 14.69 10.31
CA VAL A 228 -13.60 13.58 10.04
C VAL A 228 -13.47 13.21 8.56
N ARG A 229 -13.24 11.94 8.27
CA ARG A 229 -12.99 11.41 6.93
C ARG A 229 -14.20 10.64 6.41
N ALA A 230 -14.42 10.71 5.10
CA ALA A 230 -15.34 9.78 4.42
C ALA A 230 -14.79 8.36 4.56
N ILE A 231 -15.59 7.44 5.07
CA ILE A 231 -15.11 6.05 5.25
C ILE A 231 -15.05 5.27 3.95
N GLY A 232 -15.63 5.75 2.86
CA GLY A 232 -15.63 5.16 1.52
C GLY A 232 -16.00 6.19 0.48
N ASP A 233 -15.75 5.88 -0.80
CA ASP A 233 -16.18 6.73 -1.91
C ASP A 233 -17.69 6.93 -1.87
N ALA A 234 -18.13 8.18 -2.00
CA ALA A 234 -19.53 8.53 -1.80
C ALA A 234 -19.95 9.82 -2.52
N ILE A 235 -21.25 10.08 -2.47
CA ILE A 235 -21.86 11.36 -2.85
C ILE A 235 -22.51 11.95 -1.61
N VAL A 236 -22.26 13.23 -1.33
CA VAL A 236 -22.94 13.99 -0.30
C VAL A 236 -24.43 14.07 -0.63
N ILE A 237 -25.29 13.58 0.25
CA ILE A 237 -26.74 13.68 0.07
C ILE A 237 -27.36 14.73 1.01
N ARG A 238 -26.66 15.06 2.11
CA ARG A 238 -27.07 16.10 3.03
C ARG A 238 -25.85 16.70 3.76
N ALA A 239 -25.85 18.01 3.92
CA ALA A 239 -24.91 18.76 4.76
C ALA A 239 -25.67 19.95 5.38
N GLY A 240 -25.85 19.98 6.69
CA GLY A 240 -26.59 21.03 7.36
C GLY A 240 -27.08 20.67 8.75
N TRP A 241 -27.87 21.57 9.37
CA TRP A 241 -28.43 21.35 10.70
C TRP A 241 -29.54 20.29 10.67
N ALA A 242 -29.56 19.40 11.67
CA ALA A 242 -30.50 18.28 11.79
C ALA A 242 -30.92 18.03 13.24
N GLY A 243 -31.55 19.00 13.86
CA GLY A 243 -32.10 18.87 15.21
C GLY A 243 -31.10 18.35 16.24
N GLY A 244 -31.38 17.22 16.87
CA GLY A 244 -30.52 16.62 17.90
C GLY A 244 -29.12 16.22 17.38
N TYR A 245 -28.96 15.97 16.11
CA TYR A 245 -27.62 15.71 15.50
C TYR A 245 -26.75 16.95 15.38
N GLY A 246 -27.33 18.15 15.51
CA GLY A 246 -26.60 19.40 15.24
C GLY A 246 -26.24 19.52 13.76
N ASN A 247 -25.03 19.97 13.47
CA ASN A 247 -24.48 19.90 12.11
C ASN A 247 -24.26 18.46 11.73
N MET A 248 -24.91 18.02 10.66
CA MET A 248 -24.93 16.64 10.21
C MET A 248 -24.56 16.54 8.73
N LEU A 249 -23.72 15.56 8.41
CA LEU A 249 -23.38 15.15 7.05
C LEU A 249 -23.91 13.75 6.79
N GLU A 250 -24.50 13.53 5.60
CA GLU A 250 -24.85 12.20 5.12
C GLU A 250 -24.20 11.95 3.78
N LEU A 251 -23.54 10.80 3.66
CA LEU A 251 -22.87 10.30 2.47
C LEU A 251 -23.55 9.03 1.98
N ARG A 252 -23.88 8.97 0.68
CA ARG A 252 -24.39 7.76 0.03
C ARG A 252 -23.29 7.11 -0.77
N HIS A 253 -22.98 5.87 -0.44
CA HIS A 253 -21.98 5.03 -1.08
C HIS A 253 -22.55 4.26 -2.27
N ARG A 254 -21.69 3.75 -3.17
CA ARG A 254 -22.09 3.02 -4.40
C ARG A 254 -22.99 1.83 -4.14
N ASN A 255 -22.76 1.10 -3.04
CA ASN A 255 -23.56 -0.07 -2.65
C ASN A 255 -24.90 0.27 -1.99
N GLY A 256 -25.31 1.55 -2.01
CA GLY A 256 -26.53 2.03 -1.43
C GLY A 256 -26.47 2.26 0.08
N TYR A 257 -25.34 2.03 0.73
CA TYR A 257 -25.16 2.34 2.14
C TYR A 257 -25.11 3.86 2.35
N ILE A 258 -25.58 4.28 3.51
CA ILE A 258 -25.51 5.69 3.93
C ILE A 258 -24.70 5.76 5.21
N THR A 259 -23.75 6.67 5.26
CA THR A 259 -23.08 7.03 6.50
C THR A 259 -23.50 8.41 6.95
N ARG A 260 -23.71 8.54 8.26
CA ARG A 260 -24.15 9.80 8.89
C ARG A 260 -23.14 10.19 9.95
N TYR A 261 -22.81 11.47 9.95
CA TYR A 261 -21.81 12.09 10.82
C TYR A 261 -22.49 13.23 11.55
N GLY A 262 -22.61 13.15 12.87
CA GLY A 262 -23.32 14.13 13.72
C GLY A 262 -22.41 14.90 14.64
N HIS A 263 -22.97 15.93 15.28
CA HIS A 263 -22.35 16.85 16.24
C HIS A 263 -21.13 17.61 15.68
N LEU A 264 -21.11 17.81 14.36
CA LEU A 264 -19.98 18.42 13.65
C LEU A 264 -19.83 19.90 14.02
N ARG A 265 -18.57 20.37 14.09
CA ARG A 265 -18.24 21.79 14.24
C ARG A 265 -18.47 22.54 12.92
N ALA A 266 -17.97 21.94 11.82
CA ALA A 266 -18.02 22.51 10.48
C ALA A 266 -17.87 21.41 9.43
N PHE A 267 -18.32 21.69 8.21
CA PHE A 267 -18.05 20.89 7.03
C PHE A 267 -16.74 21.34 6.37
N ALA A 268 -16.09 20.45 5.62
CA ALA A 268 -14.96 20.82 4.79
C ALA A 268 -15.42 21.80 3.68
N LYS A 269 -14.49 22.65 3.24
CA LYS A 269 -14.78 23.67 2.22
C LYS A 269 -15.27 23.03 0.92
N GLY A 270 -16.34 23.59 0.33
CA GLY A 270 -16.89 23.14 -0.96
C GLY A 270 -17.82 21.93 -0.87
N LEU A 271 -18.12 21.39 0.31
CA LEU A 271 -19.08 20.29 0.46
C LEU A 271 -20.53 20.79 0.44
N HIS A 272 -21.29 20.24 -0.49
CA HIS A 272 -22.73 20.45 -0.64
C HIS A 272 -23.39 19.18 -1.21
N PRO A 273 -24.71 19.00 -1.11
CA PRO A 273 -25.39 17.89 -1.77
C PRO A 273 -25.02 17.76 -3.24
N GLY A 274 -24.68 16.54 -3.68
CA GLY A 274 -24.17 16.22 -5.01
C GLY A 274 -22.64 16.17 -5.13
N THR A 275 -21.89 16.71 -4.16
CA THR A 275 -20.42 16.64 -4.17
C THR A 275 -19.97 15.19 -4.05
N ARG A 276 -19.01 14.76 -4.89
CA ARG A 276 -18.32 13.47 -4.76
C ARG A 276 -17.16 13.61 -3.77
N VAL A 277 -16.97 12.59 -2.98
CA VAL A 277 -15.87 12.48 -2.01
C VAL A 277 -15.23 11.12 -2.14
N ASP A 278 -13.91 11.09 -1.97
CA ASP A 278 -13.13 9.86 -2.01
C ASP A 278 -12.94 9.29 -0.60
N MET A 279 -12.70 7.98 -0.49
CA MET A 279 -12.35 7.33 0.77
C MET A 279 -11.12 8.00 1.39
N GLY A 280 -11.19 8.32 2.69
CA GLY A 280 -10.12 9.01 3.43
C GLY A 280 -10.12 10.53 3.29
N GLN A 281 -10.90 11.10 2.37
CA GLN A 281 -11.02 12.55 2.23
C GLN A 281 -11.62 13.18 3.50
N THR A 282 -11.03 14.27 3.99
CA THR A 282 -11.61 15.05 5.08
C THR A 282 -12.90 15.72 4.61
N VAL A 283 -14.01 15.41 5.30
CA VAL A 283 -15.36 15.90 4.95
C VAL A 283 -15.96 16.82 6.01
N ALA A 284 -15.45 16.77 7.24
CA ALA A 284 -15.95 17.61 8.33
C ALA A 284 -14.95 17.66 9.48
N TYR A 285 -15.34 18.33 10.55
CA TYR A 285 -14.54 18.45 11.77
C TYR A 285 -15.41 18.16 13.00
N VAL A 286 -14.86 17.43 13.97
CA VAL A 286 -15.51 17.10 15.23
C VAL A 286 -15.94 18.34 15.97
N GLY A 287 -17.14 18.31 16.52
CA GLY A 287 -17.72 19.38 17.33
C GLY A 287 -18.50 18.86 18.55
N THR A 288 -19.46 19.65 18.97
CA THR A 288 -20.41 19.34 20.05
C THR A 288 -21.74 20.03 19.79
N THR A 289 -22.14 20.16 18.52
CA THR A 289 -23.41 20.81 18.13
C THR A 289 -24.60 19.89 18.34
N GLY A 290 -25.79 20.46 18.54
CA GLY A 290 -26.99 19.69 18.80
C GLY A 290 -27.05 19.11 20.21
N MET A 291 -27.60 17.90 20.38
CA MET A 291 -27.77 17.22 21.65
C MET A 291 -26.50 16.44 22.03
N SER A 292 -25.49 17.15 22.49
CA SER A 292 -24.18 16.61 22.84
C SER A 292 -23.73 17.11 24.21
N THR A 293 -23.06 16.26 24.97
CA THR A 293 -22.51 16.57 26.31
C THR A 293 -21.02 16.98 26.26
N GLY A 294 -20.38 16.87 25.11
CA GLY A 294 -18.96 17.20 24.92
C GLY A 294 -18.46 16.80 23.54
N PRO A 295 -17.23 17.19 23.16
CA PRO A 295 -16.71 16.94 21.84
C PRO A 295 -16.61 15.43 21.52
N HIS A 296 -17.32 14.99 20.48
CA HIS A 296 -17.29 13.64 19.94
C HIS A 296 -17.89 13.62 18.53
N LEU A 297 -17.61 12.56 17.78
CA LEU A 297 -18.32 12.25 16.55
C LEU A 297 -19.38 11.20 16.84
N HIS A 298 -20.64 11.50 16.53
CA HIS A 298 -21.68 10.50 16.41
C HIS A 298 -21.71 9.95 14.99
N PHE A 299 -21.48 8.65 14.84
CA PHE A 299 -21.36 8.00 13.53
C PHE A 299 -22.38 6.88 13.38
N GLU A 300 -23.17 6.93 12.30
CA GLU A 300 -24.14 5.88 11.95
C GLU A 300 -23.81 5.26 10.59
N LEU A 301 -24.06 3.96 10.47
CA LEU A 301 -24.11 3.22 9.22
C LEU A 301 -25.52 2.71 8.99
N LEU A 302 -26.10 3.06 7.84
CA LEU A 302 -27.43 2.62 7.43
C LEU A 302 -27.29 1.65 6.24
N VAL A 303 -27.87 0.47 6.39
CA VAL A 303 -27.94 -0.58 5.38
C VAL A 303 -29.41 -0.81 5.04
N GLY A 304 -29.81 -0.53 3.81
CA GLY A 304 -31.23 -0.58 3.42
C GLY A 304 -32.12 0.37 4.24
N GLY A 305 -31.57 1.53 4.66
CA GLY A 305 -32.28 2.51 5.48
C GLY A 305 -32.34 2.19 6.98
N VAL A 306 -31.80 1.05 7.42
CA VAL A 306 -31.79 0.61 8.82
C VAL A 306 -30.41 0.79 9.43
N GLN A 307 -30.31 1.43 10.60
CA GLN A 307 -29.07 1.60 11.33
C GLN A 307 -28.51 0.22 11.75
N ARG A 308 -27.21 0.03 11.54
CA ARG A 308 -26.46 -1.16 11.93
C ARG A 308 -25.24 -0.77 12.76
N ASP A 309 -24.78 -1.70 13.60
CA ASP A 309 -23.50 -1.54 14.26
C ASP A 309 -22.40 -1.46 13.18
N SER A 310 -21.83 -0.27 13.01
CA SER A 310 -20.80 -0.03 11.98
C SER A 310 -19.56 -0.89 12.18
N ARG A 311 -19.20 -1.19 13.42
CA ARG A 311 -18.01 -2.00 13.74
C ARG A 311 -18.17 -3.46 13.34
N VAL A 312 -19.39 -3.98 13.39
CA VAL A 312 -19.73 -5.35 12.95
C VAL A 312 -19.96 -5.36 11.43
N ALA A 313 -20.82 -4.47 10.95
CA ALA A 313 -21.22 -4.46 9.55
C ALA A 313 -20.06 -4.15 8.60
N LEU A 314 -19.17 -3.21 8.93
CA LEU A 314 -18.02 -2.87 8.09
C LEU A 314 -16.99 -4.03 8.00
N LYS A 315 -16.89 -4.88 9.01
CA LYS A 315 -16.03 -6.08 8.95
C LYS A 315 -16.55 -7.11 7.95
N SER A 316 -17.86 -7.22 7.79
CA SER A 316 -18.50 -8.18 6.89
C SER A 316 -18.61 -7.69 5.44
N ILE A 317 -18.37 -6.38 5.20
CA ILE A 317 -18.39 -5.81 3.87
C ILE A 317 -17.06 -6.16 3.18
N GLY A 318 -17.09 -7.20 2.36
CA GLY A 318 -16.00 -7.52 1.45
C GLY A 318 -15.85 -6.43 0.38
N GLY A 319 -14.71 -6.43 -0.31
CA GLY A 319 -14.50 -5.58 -1.49
C GLY A 319 -15.56 -5.77 -2.57
N GLU A 320 -15.61 -4.84 -3.52
CA GLU A 320 -16.51 -4.99 -4.69
C GLU A 320 -16.18 -6.26 -5.46
N PRO A 321 -17.19 -7.06 -5.85
CA PRO A 321 -16.96 -8.19 -6.73
C PRO A 321 -16.56 -7.70 -8.11
N LEU A 322 -15.72 -8.46 -8.78
CA LEU A 322 -15.34 -8.21 -10.15
C LEU A 322 -16.58 -8.22 -11.07
N GLY A 323 -16.65 -7.29 -12.02
CA GLY A 323 -17.72 -7.28 -13.01
C GLY A 323 -17.82 -8.59 -13.79
N ARG A 324 -19.02 -8.96 -14.22
CA ARG A 324 -19.28 -10.22 -14.94
C ARG A 324 -18.45 -10.36 -16.21
N ASP A 325 -18.24 -9.26 -16.91
CA ASP A 325 -17.44 -9.14 -18.13
C ASP A 325 -15.96 -9.48 -17.93
N ARG A 326 -15.42 -9.23 -16.74
CA ARG A 326 -14.02 -9.47 -16.39
C ARG A 326 -13.78 -10.79 -15.66
N ARG A 327 -14.85 -11.46 -15.26
CA ARG A 327 -14.77 -12.66 -14.42
C ARG A 327 -14.01 -13.80 -15.09
N GLY A 328 -14.25 -14.07 -16.38
CA GLY A 328 -13.57 -15.13 -17.11
C GLY A 328 -12.07 -14.93 -17.20
N ALA A 329 -11.63 -13.71 -17.52
CA ALA A 329 -10.20 -13.36 -17.56
C ALA A 329 -9.53 -13.49 -16.18
N PHE A 330 -10.22 -13.07 -15.12
CA PHE A 330 -9.75 -13.23 -13.75
C PHE A 330 -9.62 -14.72 -13.37
N ASP A 331 -10.61 -15.55 -13.65
CA ASP A 331 -10.57 -16.96 -13.27
C ASP A 331 -9.41 -17.70 -13.93
N LEU A 332 -9.15 -17.45 -15.22
CA LEU A 332 -7.97 -17.97 -15.92
C LEU A 332 -6.67 -17.51 -15.27
N ARG A 333 -6.57 -16.21 -14.94
CA ARG A 333 -5.38 -15.65 -14.28
C ARG A 333 -5.18 -16.24 -12.90
N ARG A 334 -6.25 -16.37 -12.13
CA ARG A 334 -6.23 -16.98 -10.80
C ARG A 334 -5.71 -18.40 -10.85
N GLU A 335 -6.25 -19.25 -11.75
CA GLU A 335 -5.82 -20.64 -11.91
C GLU A 335 -4.31 -20.74 -12.19
N GLN A 336 -3.80 -19.91 -13.10
CA GLN A 336 -2.37 -19.86 -13.41
C GLN A 336 -1.54 -19.50 -12.17
N LEU A 337 -1.91 -18.42 -11.48
CA LEU A 337 -1.15 -17.92 -10.34
C LEU A 337 -1.22 -18.86 -9.12
N VAL A 338 -2.39 -19.48 -8.87
CA VAL A 338 -2.56 -20.45 -7.78
C VAL A 338 -1.76 -21.72 -8.06
N ALA A 339 -1.75 -22.21 -9.30
CA ALA A 339 -0.92 -23.37 -9.66
C ALA A 339 0.58 -23.09 -9.43
N MET A 340 1.04 -21.89 -9.78
CA MET A 340 2.43 -21.48 -9.51
C MET A 340 2.72 -21.32 -8.02
N LEU A 341 1.77 -20.75 -7.26
CA LEU A 341 1.90 -20.53 -5.81
C LEU A 341 1.95 -21.86 -5.04
N ALA A 342 1.26 -22.89 -5.51
CA ALA A 342 1.26 -24.23 -4.91
C ALA A 342 2.57 -25.00 -5.16
N GLY A 343 3.45 -24.49 -6.03
CA GLY A 343 4.78 -25.07 -6.27
C GLY A 343 5.68 -24.98 -5.05
N THR A 344 6.71 -25.83 -5.03
CA THR A 344 7.76 -25.75 -3.99
C THR A 344 8.42 -24.37 -4.02
N PRO A 345 8.71 -23.73 -2.86
CA PRO A 345 9.41 -22.46 -2.82
C PRO A 345 10.68 -22.50 -3.67
N GLY A 346 10.76 -21.64 -4.68
CA GLY A 346 11.84 -21.66 -5.67
C GLY A 346 11.62 -20.64 -6.78
N VAL A 347 12.56 -20.63 -7.75
CA VAL A 347 12.42 -19.82 -8.96
C VAL A 347 11.43 -20.49 -9.91
N VAL A 348 10.39 -19.77 -10.30
CA VAL A 348 9.39 -20.22 -11.26
C VAL A 348 9.50 -19.37 -12.52
N ARG A 349 9.62 -19.98 -13.68
CA ARG A 349 9.63 -19.25 -14.96
C ARG A 349 8.19 -19.12 -15.46
N LEU A 350 7.73 -17.88 -15.59
CA LEU A 350 6.53 -17.60 -16.40
C LEU A 350 6.87 -17.97 -17.85
N ALA A 351 6.10 -18.88 -18.44
CA ALA A 351 6.18 -19.08 -19.88
C ALA A 351 5.86 -17.73 -20.56
N ALA A 352 6.81 -17.22 -21.34
CA ALA A 352 6.58 -16.05 -22.18
C ALA A 352 5.42 -16.36 -23.13
N ARG A 353 4.40 -15.49 -23.16
CA ARG A 353 3.35 -15.49 -24.19
C ARG A 353 3.72 -14.53 -25.29
#